data_f72a3996b6315a0a8d3b465644621b34
#
_entry.id   f72a3996b6315a0a8d3b465644621b34
#
_cell.length_a   1.000
_cell.length_b   1.000
_cell.length_c   1.000
_cell.angle_alpha   90.00
_cell.angle_beta   90.00
_cell.angle_gamma   90.00
#
_symmetry.space_group_name_H-M   'P 1'
#
loop_
_entity.id
_entity.type
_entity.pdbx_description
1 polymer ?
#
loop_
_entity_poly.entity_id
_entity_poly.type
_entity_poly.pdbx_seq_one_letter_code
_entity_poly.pdbx_strand_id
1 'polypeptide(L)'
;DVVWTDYDLEGAYSTALAAYIEPDFSNIRRTENLDDFHLDQMGFALATWKFPKDTRFPCLFQRDKDGHGLIYVLEGEGYLTSPEIALARRMGAEITIRDGIVVPFVKDGIRPFLHISRWVKDQRDKYPKHSHAFENAFYKLIGNNVYGKVAQGLKNTSRVFDSRIGSTKQLERSRISD
;
A
#
# COMPACT_ATOMS: atom_id res chain seq x y z
N ASP A 1 -5.65 -13.03 -34.96
CA ASP A 1 -5.04 -11.89 -34.32
C ASP A 1 -5.63 -11.75 -32.92
N VAL A 2 -4.78 -11.72 -31.89
CA VAL A 2 -5.20 -11.51 -30.50
C VAL A 2 -5.12 -10.01 -30.25
N VAL A 3 -6.24 -9.38 -29.90
CA VAL A 3 -6.28 -7.97 -29.50
C VAL A 3 -5.94 -7.90 -27.99
N TRP A 4 -4.85 -7.25 -27.67
CA TRP A 4 -4.47 -6.94 -26.29
C TRP A 4 -4.96 -5.56 -25.94
N THR A 5 -5.67 -5.43 -24.83
CA THR A 5 -6.11 -4.14 -24.30
C THR A 5 -5.45 -3.92 -22.96
N ASP A 6 -4.68 -2.85 -22.84
CA ASP A 6 -4.05 -2.44 -21.59
C ASP A 6 -4.98 -1.45 -20.87
N TYR A 7 -5.23 -1.71 -19.59
CA TYR A 7 -6.06 -0.86 -18.73
C TYR A 7 -5.20 -0.33 -17.58
N ASP A 8 -5.10 0.99 -17.50
CA ASP A 8 -4.46 1.68 -16.38
C ASP A 8 -5.50 2.35 -15.47
N LEU A 9 -5.32 2.22 -14.16
CA LEU A 9 -6.16 2.89 -13.19
C LEU A 9 -5.57 4.26 -12.85
N GLU A 10 -6.17 5.32 -13.39
CA GLU A 10 -5.69 6.67 -13.13
C GLU A 10 -5.80 7.03 -11.66
N GLY A 11 -4.67 7.45 -11.07
CA GLY A 11 -4.62 7.92 -9.69
C GLY A 11 -4.90 6.86 -8.62
N ALA A 12 -4.62 5.58 -8.88
CA ALA A 12 -4.88 4.47 -7.95
C ALA A 12 -4.39 4.75 -6.52
N TYR A 13 -3.13 5.16 -6.36
CA TYR A 13 -2.55 5.47 -5.05
C TYR A 13 -3.18 6.68 -4.36
N SER A 14 -3.45 7.75 -5.11
CA SER A 14 -4.11 8.95 -4.58
C SER A 14 -5.54 8.64 -4.14
N THR A 15 -6.25 7.77 -4.86
CA THR A 15 -7.59 7.30 -4.50
C THR A 15 -7.57 6.46 -3.24
N ALA A 16 -6.61 5.54 -3.12
CA ALA A 16 -6.44 4.73 -1.92
C ALA A 16 -6.12 5.61 -0.69
N LEU A 17 -5.22 6.60 -0.83
CA LEU A 17 -4.92 7.56 0.23
C LEU A 17 -6.13 8.41 0.61
N ALA A 18 -6.95 8.84 -0.35
CA ALA A 18 -8.17 9.61 -0.06
C ALA A 18 -9.20 8.81 0.73
N ALA A 19 -9.23 7.49 0.56
CA ALA A 19 -10.09 6.59 1.31
C ALA A 19 -9.54 6.20 2.68
N TYR A 20 -8.26 6.42 2.95
CA TYR A 20 -7.61 6.06 4.20
C TYR A 20 -8.23 6.80 5.39
N ILE A 21 -8.62 6.03 6.41
CA ILE A 21 -9.17 6.51 7.68
C ILE A 21 -8.09 6.34 8.75
N GLU A 22 -8.02 7.26 9.69
CA GLU A 22 -7.07 7.23 10.80
C GLU A 22 -7.24 5.95 11.65
N PRO A 23 -6.17 5.13 11.82
CA PRO A 23 -6.21 3.95 12.67
C PRO A 23 -6.02 4.32 14.14
N ASP A 24 -6.72 3.63 15.02
CA ASP A 24 -6.59 3.76 16.46
C ASP A 24 -5.49 2.81 16.99
N PHE A 25 -4.25 3.27 16.96
CA PHE A 25 -3.11 2.49 17.42
C PHE A 25 -3.11 2.21 18.94
N SER A 26 -3.94 2.90 19.74
CA SER A 26 -4.09 2.60 21.17
C SER A 26 -4.88 1.32 21.41
N ASN A 27 -5.64 0.88 20.41
CA ASN A 27 -6.45 -0.33 20.43
C ASN A 27 -5.92 -1.45 19.49
N ILE A 28 -4.62 -1.45 19.26
CA ILE A 28 -3.96 -2.55 18.54
C ILE A 28 -4.10 -3.86 19.30
N ARG A 29 -4.48 -4.94 18.63
CA ARG A 29 -4.56 -6.26 19.24
C ARG A 29 -4.01 -7.36 18.32
N ARG A 30 -3.46 -8.40 18.93
CA ARG A 30 -3.01 -9.62 18.25
C ARG A 30 -4.16 -10.61 18.14
N THR A 31 -4.29 -11.29 17.01
CA THR A 31 -5.37 -12.26 16.77
C THR A 31 -4.96 -13.29 15.70
N GLU A 32 -5.46 -14.52 15.88
CA GLU A 32 -5.40 -15.58 14.88
C GLU A 32 -6.79 -15.85 14.27
N ASN A 33 -7.82 -15.11 14.71
CA ASN A 33 -9.17 -15.28 14.21
C ASN A 33 -9.31 -14.63 12.83
N LEU A 34 -9.62 -15.45 11.82
CA LEU A 34 -9.81 -15.01 10.43
C LEU A 34 -10.91 -13.94 10.28
N ASP A 35 -11.96 -13.98 11.10
CA ASP A 35 -13.06 -13.03 11.02
C ASP A 35 -12.71 -11.62 11.48
N ASP A 36 -11.58 -11.46 12.17
CA ASP A 36 -11.08 -10.15 12.54
C ASP A 36 -10.44 -9.39 11.34
N PHE A 37 -10.16 -10.07 10.24
CA PHE A 37 -9.52 -9.46 9.05
C PHE A 37 -10.58 -9.05 8.02
N HIS A 38 -11.30 -7.96 8.32
CA HIS A 38 -12.32 -7.36 7.47
C HIS A 38 -11.94 -5.92 7.06
N LEU A 39 -12.75 -5.29 6.19
CA LEU A 39 -12.41 -3.99 5.60
C LEU A 39 -12.61 -2.78 6.53
N ASP A 40 -13.29 -2.98 7.68
CA ASP A 40 -13.59 -1.89 8.63
C ASP A 40 -12.48 -1.68 9.65
N GLN A 41 -11.34 -2.35 9.48
CA GLN A 41 -10.14 -2.15 10.29
C GLN A 41 -8.87 -2.50 9.50
N MET A 42 -7.77 -1.92 9.91
CA MET A 42 -6.46 -2.27 9.37
C MET A 42 -6.01 -3.60 9.96
N GLY A 43 -5.48 -4.49 9.13
CA GLY A 43 -4.95 -5.77 9.61
C GLY A 43 -3.81 -6.28 8.75
N PHE A 44 -2.89 -6.97 9.42
CA PHE A 44 -1.75 -7.66 8.82
C PHE A 44 -1.62 -9.04 9.46
N ALA A 45 -1.49 -10.06 8.65
CA ALA A 45 -1.35 -11.42 9.13
C ALA A 45 -0.31 -12.23 8.36
N LEU A 46 0.41 -13.09 9.04
CA LEU A 46 1.05 -14.25 8.44
C LEU A 46 0.00 -15.32 8.29
N ALA A 47 -0.28 -15.73 7.05
CA ALA A 47 -1.34 -16.68 6.74
C ALA A 47 -0.92 -17.69 5.68
N THR A 48 -1.55 -18.86 5.73
CA THR A 48 -1.55 -19.81 4.62
C THR A 48 -2.87 -19.72 3.88
N TRP A 49 -2.85 -19.98 2.57
CA TRP A 49 -4.06 -19.96 1.74
C TRP A 49 -4.08 -21.09 0.73
N LYS A 50 -5.30 -21.44 0.32
CA LYS A 50 -5.55 -22.38 -0.74
C LYS A 50 -6.81 -22.00 -1.50
N PHE A 51 -6.65 -21.64 -2.78
CA PHE A 51 -7.76 -21.38 -3.69
C PHE A 51 -8.35 -22.68 -4.28
N PRO A 52 -9.62 -22.65 -4.74
CA PRO A 52 -10.16 -23.71 -5.57
C PRO A 52 -9.28 -23.97 -6.80
N LYS A 53 -9.19 -25.24 -7.24
CA LYS A 53 -8.31 -25.65 -8.34
C LYS A 53 -8.63 -24.99 -9.69
N ASP A 54 -9.86 -24.57 -9.88
CA ASP A 54 -10.37 -23.89 -11.07
C ASP A 54 -10.23 -22.36 -11.02
N THR A 55 -9.64 -21.81 -9.96
CA THR A 55 -9.36 -20.36 -9.87
C THR A 55 -8.34 -19.95 -10.93
N ARG A 56 -8.80 -19.22 -11.93
CA ARG A 56 -7.95 -18.83 -13.08
C ARG A 56 -6.93 -17.73 -12.72
N PHE A 57 -7.32 -16.78 -11.87
CA PHE A 57 -6.50 -15.62 -11.49
C PHE A 57 -6.53 -15.44 -9.97
N PRO A 58 -5.71 -16.20 -9.21
CA PRO A 58 -5.62 -16.01 -7.77
C PRO A 58 -5.08 -14.61 -7.47
N CYS A 59 -5.57 -13.97 -6.40
CA CYS A 59 -5.18 -12.60 -6.04
C CYS A 59 -3.97 -12.53 -5.10
N LEU A 60 -3.51 -13.67 -4.58
CA LEU A 60 -2.38 -13.73 -3.66
C LEU A 60 -1.13 -14.24 -4.35
N PHE A 61 0.01 -13.71 -3.94
CA PHE A 61 1.29 -14.01 -4.57
C PHE A 61 2.35 -14.44 -3.56
N GLN A 62 3.36 -15.10 -4.08
CA GLN A 62 4.62 -15.37 -3.39
C GLN A 62 5.78 -14.77 -4.20
N ARG A 63 6.90 -14.56 -3.52
CA ARG A 63 8.14 -14.24 -4.24
C ARG A 63 8.63 -15.50 -4.96
N ASP A 64 9.11 -15.32 -6.17
CA ASP A 64 9.86 -16.34 -6.89
C ASP A 64 11.03 -16.84 -6.04
N LYS A 65 11.42 -18.11 -6.24
CA LYS A 65 12.55 -18.73 -5.54
C LYS A 65 13.85 -17.95 -5.73
N ASP A 66 14.02 -17.34 -6.87
CA ASP A 66 15.17 -16.49 -7.19
C ASP A 66 15.03 -15.04 -6.70
N GLY A 67 13.88 -14.68 -6.10
CA GLY A 67 13.61 -13.36 -5.53
C GLY A 67 13.39 -12.23 -6.55
N HIS A 68 13.34 -12.55 -7.85
CA HIS A 68 13.27 -11.56 -8.93
C HIS A 68 11.84 -11.18 -9.35
N GLY A 69 10.83 -11.92 -8.92
CA GLY A 69 9.45 -11.67 -9.32
C GLY A 69 8.41 -12.03 -8.28
N LEU A 70 7.16 -11.71 -8.61
CA LEU A 70 5.98 -12.10 -7.87
C LEU A 70 5.22 -13.13 -8.70
N ILE A 71 4.89 -14.28 -8.10
CA ILE A 71 4.12 -15.34 -8.74
C ILE A 71 2.81 -15.49 -8.00
N TYR A 72 1.69 -15.35 -8.73
CA TYR A 72 0.35 -15.59 -8.20
C TYR A 72 0.08 -17.10 -8.16
N VAL A 73 -0.16 -17.62 -6.96
CA VAL A 73 -0.21 -19.04 -6.70
C VAL A 73 -1.55 -19.46 -6.09
N LEU A 74 -2.01 -20.67 -6.41
CA LEU A 74 -3.23 -21.22 -5.85
C LEU A 74 -3.09 -21.60 -4.36
N GLU A 75 -1.89 -21.95 -3.92
CA GLU A 75 -1.60 -22.34 -2.54
C GLU A 75 -0.27 -21.73 -2.10
N GLY A 76 -0.22 -21.19 -0.90
CA GLY A 76 0.99 -20.55 -0.39
C GLY A 76 0.91 -20.06 1.04
N GLU A 77 1.99 -19.41 1.47
CA GLU A 77 2.12 -18.75 2.77
C GLU A 77 2.78 -17.39 2.60
N GLY A 78 2.32 -16.40 3.35
CA GLY A 78 2.92 -15.05 3.33
C GLY A 78 2.20 -14.06 4.21
N TYR A 79 2.74 -12.84 4.24
CA TYR A 79 2.10 -11.73 4.93
C TYR A 79 1.00 -11.14 4.06
N LEU A 80 -0.20 -11.06 4.61
CA LEU A 80 -1.40 -10.55 3.95
C LEU A 80 -1.97 -9.37 4.73
N THR A 81 -2.62 -8.47 4.00
CA THR A 81 -3.42 -7.38 4.58
C THR A 81 -4.91 -7.75 4.64
N SER A 82 -5.69 -7.08 5.49
CA SER A 82 -7.15 -7.30 5.55
C SER A 82 -7.84 -7.24 4.18
N PRO A 83 -7.56 -6.28 3.28
CA PRO A 83 -8.17 -6.27 1.95
C PRO A 83 -7.82 -7.49 1.09
N GLU A 84 -6.58 -7.97 1.16
CA GLU A 84 -6.15 -9.17 0.44
C GLU A 84 -6.86 -10.42 0.97
N ILE A 85 -6.96 -10.56 2.29
CA ILE A 85 -7.69 -11.65 2.95
C ILE A 85 -9.17 -11.61 2.56
N ALA A 86 -9.80 -10.44 2.62
CA ALA A 86 -11.21 -10.28 2.25
C ALA A 86 -11.47 -10.63 0.78
N LEU A 87 -10.58 -10.23 -0.14
CA LEU A 87 -10.69 -10.57 -1.56
C LEU A 87 -10.50 -12.06 -1.79
N ALA A 88 -9.47 -12.67 -1.20
CA ALA A 88 -9.20 -14.09 -1.35
C ALA A 88 -10.36 -14.96 -0.83
N ARG A 89 -10.96 -14.60 0.33
CA ARG A 89 -12.17 -15.25 0.85
C ARG A 89 -13.35 -15.16 -0.13
N ARG A 90 -13.58 -14.00 -0.73
CA ARG A 90 -14.62 -13.82 -1.76
C ARG A 90 -14.39 -14.67 -3.00
N MET A 91 -13.12 -14.98 -3.31
CA MET A 91 -12.73 -15.88 -4.40
C MET A 91 -12.76 -17.36 -3.99
N GLY A 92 -13.22 -17.67 -2.77
CA GLY A 92 -13.37 -19.03 -2.27
C GLY A 92 -12.09 -19.65 -1.69
N ALA A 93 -11.09 -18.86 -1.38
CA ALA A 93 -9.88 -19.36 -0.75
C ALA A 93 -10.14 -19.80 0.70
N GLU A 94 -9.61 -20.96 1.06
CA GLU A 94 -9.43 -21.38 2.45
C GLU A 94 -8.20 -20.67 3.00
N ILE A 95 -8.34 -19.94 4.13
CA ILE A 95 -7.27 -19.17 4.75
C ILE A 95 -7.13 -19.57 6.20
N THR A 96 -5.89 -19.77 6.63
CA THR A 96 -5.55 -20.01 8.04
C THR A 96 -4.57 -18.94 8.50
N ILE A 97 -4.95 -18.20 9.53
CA ILE A 97 -4.09 -17.19 10.17
C ILE A 97 -3.12 -17.91 11.12
N ARG A 98 -1.83 -17.65 10.95
CA ARG A 98 -0.77 -18.15 11.85
C ARG A 98 -0.47 -17.17 12.97
N ASP A 99 -0.50 -15.90 12.64
CA ASP A 99 -0.28 -14.79 13.54
C ASP A 99 -0.73 -13.51 12.85
N GLY A 100 -1.30 -12.58 13.59
CA GLY A 100 -1.72 -11.32 13.00
C GLY A 100 -2.04 -10.25 14.02
N ILE A 101 -2.09 -9.04 13.51
CA ILE A 101 -2.48 -7.85 14.26
C ILE A 101 -3.61 -7.14 13.52
N VAL A 102 -4.51 -6.56 14.29
CA VAL A 102 -5.57 -5.69 13.78
C VAL A 102 -5.60 -4.39 14.57
N VAL A 103 -5.92 -3.32 13.86
CA VAL A 103 -6.02 -1.97 14.40
C VAL A 103 -7.36 -1.39 13.92
N PRO A 104 -8.32 -1.14 14.81
CA PRO A 104 -9.58 -0.54 14.41
C PRO A 104 -9.35 0.88 13.89
N PHE A 105 -10.25 1.36 13.04
CA PHE A 105 -10.25 2.77 12.70
C PHE A 105 -10.87 3.60 13.84
N VAL A 106 -10.37 4.82 14.01
CA VAL A 106 -10.98 5.78 14.94
C VAL A 106 -12.45 5.97 14.52
N LYS A 107 -13.37 5.85 15.47
CA LYS A 107 -14.79 6.10 15.21
C LYS A 107 -14.94 7.56 14.76
N ASP A 108 -15.58 7.75 13.62
CA ASP A 108 -15.71 9.06 12.96
C ASP A 108 -14.35 9.71 12.64
N GLY A 109 -13.31 8.86 12.48
CA GLY A 109 -11.94 9.28 12.22
C GLY A 109 -11.81 10.11 10.95
N ILE A 110 -10.86 11.04 10.99
CA ILE A 110 -10.55 11.89 9.83
C ILE A 110 -9.92 11.07 8.70
N ARG A 111 -10.06 11.59 7.50
CA ARG A 111 -9.33 11.12 6.31
C ARG A 111 -8.20 12.11 6.00
N PRO A 112 -7.00 11.91 6.56
CA PRO A 112 -5.95 12.94 6.56
C PRO A 112 -5.48 13.33 5.16
N PHE A 113 -5.60 12.41 4.19
CA PHE A 113 -5.16 12.65 2.82
C PHE A 113 -6.29 13.07 1.86
N LEU A 114 -7.55 13.13 2.32
CA LEU A 114 -8.69 13.40 1.44
C LEU A 114 -8.59 14.78 0.78
N HIS A 115 -8.25 15.82 1.56
CA HIS A 115 -8.18 17.19 1.05
C HIS A 115 -7.07 17.37 0.02
N ILE A 116 -5.86 16.87 0.32
CA ILE A 116 -4.74 16.99 -0.63
C ILE A 116 -4.99 16.19 -1.91
N SER A 117 -5.58 14.99 -1.79
CA SER A 117 -5.89 14.16 -2.96
C SER A 117 -6.94 14.81 -3.86
N ARG A 118 -7.99 15.39 -3.28
CA ARG A 118 -9.00 16.16 -4.03
C ARG A 118 -8.40 17.37 -4.69
N TRP A 119 -7.64 18.17 -3.94
CA TRP A 119 -7.00 19.36 -4.49
C TRP A 119 -6.08 19.03 -5.67
N VAL A 120 -5.25 17.99 -5.58
CA VAL A 120 -4.40 17.55 -6.70
C VAL A 120 -5.23 17.17 -7.90
N LYS A 121 -6.33 16.42 -7.71
CA LYS A 121 -7.26 16.07 -8.78
C LYS A 121 -7.85 17.32 -9.44
N ASP A 122 -8.40 18.25 -8.65
CA ASP A 122 -9.03 19.47 -9.15
C ASP A 122 -8.04 20.34 -9.96
N GLN A 123 -6.78 20.43 -9.50
CA GLN A 123 -5.76 21.14 -10.27
C GLN A 123 -5.44 20.44 -11.59
N ARG A 124 -5.34 19.11 -11.61
CA ARG A 124 -5.10 18.36 -12.86
C ARG A 124 -6.27 18.47 -13.83
N ASP A 125 -7.50 18.50 -13.34
CA ASP A 125 -8.69 18.70 -14.16
C ASP A 125 -8.73 20.13 -14.76
N LYS A 126 -8.28 21.14 -13.98
CA LYS A 126 -8.14 22.53 -14.42
C LYS A 126 -7.06 22.72 -15.49
N TYR A 127 -6.00 21.91 -15.44
CA TYR A 127 -4.85 21.95 -16.34
C TYR A 127 -4.72 20.62 -17.12
N PRO A 128 -5.55 20.40 -18.16
CA PRO A 128 -5.53 19.16 -18.92
C PRO A 128 -4.20 18.93 -19.62
N LYS A 129 -3.73 17.68 -19.67
CA LYS A 129 -2.42 17.32 -20.22
C LYS A 129 -2.20 17.78 -21.67
N HIS A 130 -3.26 17.80 -22.49
CA HIS A 130 -3.15 18.16 -23.92
C HIS A 130 -2.89 19.65 -24.15
N SER A 131 -3.27 20.53 -23.23
CA SER A 131 -3.12 21.98 -23.34
C SER A 131 -2.16 22.59 -22.30
N HIS A 132 -1.97 21.93 -21.18
CA HIS A 132 -1.17 22.38 -20.02
C HIS A 132 -0.29 21.25 -19.49
N ALA A 133 0.59 20.74 -20.35
CA ALA A 133 1.38 19.54 -20.05
C ALA A 133 2.30 19.70 -18.83
N PHE A 134 2.89 20.89 -18.65
CA PHE A 134 3.80 21.18 -17.54
C PHE A 134 3.03 21.24 -16.21
N GLU A 135 1.96 22.01 -16.12
CA GLU A 135 1.15 22.16 -14.91
C GLU A 135 0.52 20.82 -14.52
N ASN A 136 0.01 20.05 -15.48
CA ASN A 136 -0.53 18.72 -15.21
C ASN A 136 0.54 17.76 -14.65
N ALA A 137 1.75 17.78 -15.22
CA ALA A 137 2.88 16.98 -14.74
C ALA A 137 3.33 17.43 -13.34
N PHE A 138 3.35 18.72 -13.07
CA PHE A 138 3.69 19.27 -11.76
C PHE A 138 2.73 18.81 -10.66
N TYR A 139 1.42 18.92 -10.88
CA TYR A 139 0.43 18.44 -9.91
C TYR A 139 0.43 16.92 -9.76
N LYS A 140 0.69 16.17 -10.83
CA LYS A 140 0.91 14.71 -10.75
C LYS A 140 2.10 14.39 -9.85
N LEU A 141 3.20 15.15 -9.98
CA LEU A 141 4.40 14.97 -9.14
C LEU A 141 4.10 15.23 -7.66
N ILE A 142 3.31 16.28 -7.35
CA ILE A 142 2.88 16.55 -5.97
C ILE A 142 2.12 15.34 -5.42
N GLY A 143 1.11 14.84 -6.12
CA GLY A 143 0.33 13.68 -5.69
C GLY A 143 1.19 12.43 -5.47
N ASN A 144 2.12 12.16 -6.38
CA ASN A 144 3.04 11.03 -6.27
C ASN A 144 4.00 11.18 -5.07
N ASN A 145 4.45 12.41 -4.78
CA ASN A 145 5.32 12.66 -3.61
C ASN A 145 4.59 12.45 -2.29
N VAL A 146 3.30 12.78 -2.19
CA VAL A 146 2.51 12.54 -0.97
C VAL A 146 2.51 11.04 -0.66
N TYR A 147 2.11 10.20 -1.62
CA TYR A 147 2.09 8.76 -1.44
C TYR A 147 3.52 8.19 -1.23
N GLY A 148 4.49 8.66 -2.00
CA GLY A 148 5.88 8.21 -1.89
C GLY A 148 6.49 8.49 -0.50
N LYS A 149 6.11 9.61 0.13
CA LYS A 149 6.56 9.92 1.50
C LYS A 149 5.89 9.04 2.55
N VAL A 150 4.61 8.73 2.40
CA VAL A 150 3.90 7.81 3.30
C VAL A 150 4.48 6.39 3.21
N ALA A 151 4.82 5.94 2.00
CA ALA A 151 5.42 4.63 1.76
C ALA A 151 6.92 4.56 2.09
N GLN A 152 7.57 5.71 2.30
CA GLN A 152 8.99 5.77 2.61
C GLN A 152 9.26 5.28 4.03
N GLY A 153 9.90 4.12 4.17
CA GLY A 153 10.32 3.60 5.47
C GLY A 153 11.23 4.59 6.21
N LEU A 154 11.05 4.66 7.52
CA LEU A 154 11.95 5.41 8.41
C LEU A 154 13.29 4.68 8.51
N LYS A 155 14.26 5.10 7.70
CA LYS A 155 15.63 4.60 7.85
C LYS A 155 16.29 5.32 9.01
N ASN A 156 16.90 4.57 9.90
CA ASN A 156 17.64 5.12 11.05
C ASN A 156 18.96 5.81 10.63
N THR A 157 19.37 5.66 9.39
CA THR A 157 20.63 6.23 8.88
C THR A 157 20.41 6.96 7.58
N SER A 158 21.12 8.06 7.39
CA SER A 158 21.25 8.76 6.11
C SER A 158 22.72 8.81 5.69
N ARG A 159 22.97 8.77 4.39
CA ARG A 159 24.30 8.97 3.82
C ARG A 159 24.40 10.41 3.33
N VAL A 160 25.40 11.11 3.79
CA VAL A 160 25.68 12.48 3.35
C VAL A 160 27.10 12.50 2.77
N PHE A 161 27.21 13.05 1.57
CA PHE A 161 28.53 13.30 0.98
C PHE A 161 29.14 14.54 1.61
N ASP A 162 30.29 14.39 2.26
CA ASP A 162 31.05 15.53 2.81
C ASP A 162 32.12 15.92 1.79
N SER A 163 31.90 17.04 1.11
CA SER A 163 32.81 17.54 0.09
C SER A 163 34.19 17.92 0.63
N ARG A 164 34.31 18.16 1.94
CA ARG A 164 35.60 18.53 2.58
C ARG A 164 36.54 17.34 2.70
N ILE A 165 35.97 16.14 2.83
CA ILE A 165 36.73 14.91 2.95
C ILE A 165 36.62 14.01 1.72
N GLY A 166 35.84 14.42 0.72
CA GLY A 166 35.66 13.70 -0.54
C GLY A 166 35.01 12.31 -0.39
N SER A 167 34.30 12.06 0.71
CA SER A 167 33.73 10.75 1.01
C SER A 167 32.29 10.85 1.55
N THR A 168 31.56 9.72 1.48
CA THR A 168 30.20 9.62 2.01
C THR A 168 30.25 9.22 3.47
N LYS A 169 29.73 10.06 4.35
CA LYS A 169 29.50 9.76 5.77
C LYS A 169 28.12 9.21 6.01
N GLN A 170 28.02 8.15 6.79
CA GLN A 170 26.74 7.67 7.28
C GLN A 170 26.42 8.38 8.60
N LEU A 171 25.29 9.08 8.64
CA LEU A 171 24.79 9.75 9.82
C LEU A 171 23.59 8.99 10.37
N GLU A 172 23.55 8.77 11.66
CA GLU A 172 22.33 8.31 12.33
C GLU A 172 21.31 9.44 12.33
N ARG A 173 20.08 9.15 11.92
CA ARG A 173 18.99 10.08 12.15
C ARG A 173 18.72 10.12 13.65
N SER A 174 18.95 11.27 14.27
CA SER A 174 18.37 11.52 15.59
C SER A 174 16.84 11.37 15.43
N ARG A 175 16.24 10.50 16.23
CA ARG A 175 14.80 10.55 16.44
C ARG A 175 14.51 11.95 16.94
N ILE A 176 13.59 12.65 16.27
CA ILE A 176 12.98 13.82 16.87
C ILE A 176 12.28 13.21 18.08
N SER A 177 12.87 13.43 19.25
CA SER A 177 12.24 13.03 20.50
C SER A 177 10.96 13.81 20.63
N ASP A 178 9.92 13.12 20.97
CA ASP A 178 8.61 13.65 21.33
C ASP A 178 8.69 14.80 22.33
#